data_aa1aea1af91075634b1b133b0044c51e
#
_entry.id   aa1aea1af91075634b1b133b0044c51e
#
_cell.length_a   1.000
_cell.length_b   1.000
_cell.length_c   1.000
_cell.angle_alpha   90.00
_cell.angle_beta   90.00
_cell.angle_gamma   90.00
#
_symmetry.space_group_name_H-M   'P 1'
#
loop_
_entity.id
_entity.type
_entity.pdbx_description
1 polymer ?
#
loop_
_entity_poly.entity_id
_entity_poly.type
_entity_poly.pdbx_seq_one_letter_code
_entity_poly.pdbx_strand_id
1 'polypeptide(L)'
;MVALSGDSVPMSRGESQLAAADLMRQLVYLPQATIVVAEARRVVVGGAILALRPSVRAGGYVGVIDLLVVDPEHDADRITEALLGELLRSAGNKGCAVVEAIRPDDDTVFACWERMGFGEAGPRMQRIVTAAGATARQPS
;
A
#
# COMPACT_ATOMS: atom_id res chain seq x y z
N MET A 1 -0.04 9.59 -7.26
CA MET A 1 0.43 10.40 -6.11
C MET A 1 -0.72 11.20 -5.54
N VAL A 2 -0.88 11.17 -4.23
CA VAL A 2 -1.93 11.93 -3.55
C VAL A 2 -1.28 13.12 -2.85
N ALA A 3 -1.69 14.31 -3.20
CA ALA A 3 -1.22 15.51 -2.55
C ALA A 3 -2.32 16.03 -1.63
N LEU A 4 -2.06 16.10 -0.35
CA LEU A 4 -3.01 16.65 0.62
C LEU A 4 -2.91 18.16 0.73
N SER A 5 -1.78 18.71 0.36
CA SER A 5 -1.57 20.16 0.40
C SER A 5 -0.67 20.65 -0.72
N GLY A 6 -0.67 19.98 -1.82
CA GLY A 6 -0.05 20.51 -3.02
C GLY A 6 1.30 19.92 -3.37
N ASP A 7 2.36 20.40 -2.86
CA ASP A 7 3.68 20.19 -3.41
C ASP A 7 4.33 18.84 -3.12
N SER A 8 5.11 18.37 -4.07
CA SER A 8 5.95 17.20 -3.93
C SER A 8 7.19 17.53 -3.11
N VAL A 9 7.51 16.73 -2.11
CA VAL A 9 8.67 16.96 -1.26
C VAL A 9 9.42 15.66 -1.04
N PRO A 10 10.75 15.68 -1.17
CA PRO A 10 11.53 14.51 -0.83
C PRO A 10 11.38 14.17 0.66
N MET A 11 11.39 12.90 0.96
CA MET A 11 11.37 12.44 2.34
C MET A 11 12.71 12.79 2.99
N SER A 12 12.65 13.51 4.09
CA SER A 12 13.86 13.98 4.73
C SER A 12 13.89 13.69 6.21
N ARG A 13 12.98 12.88 6.71
CA ARG A 13 12.90 12.61 8.13
C ARG A 13 13.38 11.22 8.46
N GLY A 14 14.33 11.12 9.37
CA GLY A 14 14.70 9.88 10.02
C GLY A 14 15.13 8.73 9.12
N GLU A 15 15.82 7.79 9.70
CA GLU A 15 16.34 6.64 8.96
C GLU A 15 15.23 5.72 8.44
N SER A 16 14.15 5.56 9.20
CA SER A 16 13.05 4.71 8.78
C SER A 16 12.36 5.23 7.53
N GLN A 17 12.23 6.55 7.42
CA GLN A 17 11.66 7.15 6.22
C GLN A 17 12.61 7.05 5.03
N LEU A 18 13.91 7.18 5.27
CA LEU A 18 14.89 6.98 4.20
C LEU A 18 14.86 5.55 3.67
N ALA A 19 14.76 4.57 4.55
CA ALA A 19 14.66 3.18 4.14
C ALA A 19 13.39 2.92 3.32
N ALA A 20 12.27 3.50 3.73
CA ALA A 20 11.03 3.37 2.98
C ALA A 20 11.12 4.05 1.61
N ALA A 21 11.78 5.21 1.55
CA ALA A 21 11.97 5.92 0.29
C ALA A 21 12.85 5.12 -0.67
N ASP A 22 13.90 4.49 -0.17
CA ASP A 22 14.77 3.67 -1.01
C ASP A 22 14.02 2.45 -1.55
N LEU A 23 13.23 1.80 -0.72
CA LEU A 23 12.42 0.68 -1.16
C LEU A 23 11.43 1.12 -2.25
N MET A 24 10.78 2.24 -2.06
CA MET A 24 9.85 2.77 -3.06
C MET A 24 10.52 3.09 -4.38
N ARG A 25 11.74 3.65 -4.34
CA ARG A 25 12.50 3.89 -5.58
C ARG A 25 12.84 2.61 -6.31
N GLN A 26 13.18 1.56 -5.58
CA GLN A 26 13.43 0.26 -6.19
C GLN A 26 12.19 -0.30 -6.84
N LEU A 27 11.03 -0.17 -6.17
CA LEU A 27 9.78 -0.71 -6.65
C LEU A 27 9.20 0.06 -7.83
N VAL A 28 9.58 1.33 -8.00
CA VAL A 28 9.09 2.12 -9.12
C VAL A 28 9.55 1.56 -10.48
N TYR A 29 10.62 0.79 -10.49
CA TYR A 29 11.09 0.15 -11.71
C TYR A 29 10.38 -1.16 -12.01
N LEU A 30 9.51 -1.63 -11.12
CA LEU A 30 8.69 -2.79 -11.39
C LEU A 30 7.49 -2.36 -12.22
N PRO A 31 7.31 -2.94 -13.43
CA PRO A 31 6.26 -2.46 -14.33
C PRO A 31 4.84 -2.69 -13.82
N GLN A 32 4.68 -3.51 -12.79
CA GLN A 32 3.38 -3.87 -12.25
C GLN A 32 3.16 -3.33 -10.84
N ALA A 33 3.79 -2.22 -10.53
CA ALA A 33 3.60 -1.59 -9.22
C ALA A 33 3.19 -0.13 -9.41
N THR A 34 2.30 0.32 -8.55
CA THR A 34 1.90 1.72 -8.46
C THR A 34 2.27 2.24 -7.09
N ILE A 35 2.96 3.36 -7.04
CA ILE A 35 3.36 3.98 -5.80
C ILE A 35 2.60 5.29 -5.66
N VAL A 36 1.98 5.47 -4.50
CA VAL A 36 1.23 6.68 -4.17
C VAL A 36 1.83 7.27 -2.90
N VAL A 37 2.04 8.57 -2.91
CA VAL A 37 2.60 9.31 -1.79
C VAL A 37 1.63 10.40 -1.38
N ALA A 38 1.38 10.53 -0.10
CA ALA A 38 0.56 11.61 0.46
C ALA A 38 1.47 12.67 1.06
N GLU A 39 1.19 13.91 0.73
CA GLU A 39 1.96 15.05 1.22
C GLU A 39 1.07 16.05 1.93
N ALA A 40 1.59 16.64 2.98
CA ALA A 40 0.95 17.74 3.67
C ALA A 40 2.02 18.80 3.96
N ARG A 41 1.81 20.01 3.46
CA ARG A 41 2.71 21.14 3.68
C ARG A 41 4.15 20.80 3.31
N ARG A 42 4.34 20.21 2.14
CA ARG A 42 5.65 19.83 1.61
C ARG A 42 6.35 18.74 2.40
N VAL A 43 5.61 18.01 3.20
CA VAL A 43 6.16 16.87 3.94
C VAL A 43 5.41 15.62 3.55
N VAL A 44 6.13 14.55 3.29
CA VAL A 44 5.51 13.26 3.03
C VAL A 44 4.96 12.72 4.34
N VAL A 45 3.66 12.48 4.38
CA VAL A 45 2.97 12.02 5.59
C VAL A 45 2.41 10.61 5.42
N GLY A 46 2.55 10.02 4.26
CA GLY A 46 2.14 8.65 4.05
C GLY A 46 2.52 8.15 2.67
N GLY A 47 2.43 6.87 2.49
CA GLY A 47 2.70 6.24 1.21
C GLY A 47 2.08 4.86 1.13
N ALA A 48 1.82 4.43 -0.08
CA ALA A 48 1.23 3.13 -0.32
C ALA A 48 1.72 2.55 -1.63
N ILE A 49 1.76 1.23 -1.68
CA ILE A 49 2.20 0.50 -2.87
C ILE A 49 1.11 -0.49 -3.25
N LEU A 50 0.72 -0.42 -4.52
CA LEU A 50 -0.20 -1.37 -5.12
C LEU A 50 0.56 -2.22 -6.12
N ALA A 51 0.60 -3.51 -5.89
CA ALA A 51 1.17 -4.46 -6.83
C ALA A 51 0.06 -5.05 -7.69
N LEU A 52 0.30 -5.22 -8.98
CA LEU A 52 -0.65 -5.86 -9.87
C LEU A 52 -0.27 -7.32 -10.05
N ARG A 53 -1.25 -8.20 -9.95
CA ARG A 53 -1.04 -9.63 -10.12
C ARG A 53 -2.03 -10.14 -11.17
N PRO A 54 -1.55 -10.77 -12.25
CA PRO A 54 -2.45 -11.45 -13.18
C PRO A 54 -3.21 -12.55 -12.45
N SER A 55 -4.48 -12.69 -12.75
CA SER A 55 -5.31 -13.71 -12.13
C SER A 55 -6.29 -14.27 -13.14
N VAL A 56 -6.14 -15.55 -13.44
CA VAL A 56 -7.09 -16.25 -14.32
C VAL A 56 -8.48 -16.30 -13.67
N ARG A 57 -8.51 -16.52 -12.36
CA ARG A 57 -9.76 -16.60 -11.62
C ARG A 57 -10.53 -15.28 -11.66
N ALA A 58 -9.82 -14.16 -11.56
CA ALA A 58 -10.45 -12.85 -11.61
C ALA A 58 -10.74 -12.38 -13.03
N GLY A 59 -10.21 -13.06 -14.03
CA GLY A 59 -10.39 -12.68 -15.43
C GLY A 59 -9.56 -11.47 -15.84
N GLY A 60 -8.49 -11.16 -15.11
CA GLY A 60 -7.65 -10.00 -15.38
C GLY A 60 -6.62 -9.80 -14.30
N TYR A 61 -6.54 -8.59 -13.77
CA TYR A 61 -5.59 -8.27 -12.72
C TYR A 61 -6.27 -8.17 -11.38
N VAL A 62 -5.53 -8.56 -10.34
CA VAL A 62 -5.85 -8.28 -8.96
C VAL A 62 -4.82 -7.30 -8.45
N GLY A 63 -5.27 -6.21 -7.84
CA GLY A 63 -4.39 -5.28 -7.16
C GLY A 63 -4.17 -5.75 -5.72
N VAL A 64 -2.94 -5.73 -5.27
CA VAL A 64 -2.60 -6.08 -3.89
C VAL A 64 -1.93 -4.89 -3.25
N ILE A 65 -2.51 -4.40 -2.16
CA ILE A 65 -1.89 -3.33 -1.39
C ILE A 65 -0.80 -3.97 -0.53
N ASP A 66 0.44 -3.77 -0.95
CA ASP A 66 1.58 -4.42 -0.36
C ASP A 66 2.15 -3.63 0.82
N LEU A 67 1.92 -2.34 0.80
CA LEU A 67 2.36 -1.44 1.86
C LEU A 67 1.42 -0.25 1.94
N LEU A 68 1.07 0.15 3.14
CA LEU A 68 0.43 1.42 3.41
C LEU A 68 0.94 1.91 4.75
N VAL A 69 1.59 3.06 4.74
CA VAL A 69 2.16 3.67 5.94
C VAL A 69 1.68 5.10 6.06
N VAL A 70 1.42 5.52 7.27
CA VAL A 70 0.92 6.85 7.58
C VAL A 70 1.67 7.39 8.78
N ASP A 71 2.05 8.67 8.72
CA ASP A 71 2.64 9.35 9.85
C ASP A 71 1.59 9.49 10.97
N PRO A 72 1.83 8.92 12.16
CA PRO A 72 0.83 8.96 13.23
C PRO A 72 0.62 10.35 13.83
N GLU A 73 1.50 11.29 13.55
CA GLU A 73 1.38 12.67 14.05
C GLU A 73 0.42 13.51 13.23
N HIS A 74 -0.09 12.97 12.13
CA HIS A 74 -1.06 13.65 11.28
C HIS A 74 -2.41 12.94 11.37
N ASP A 75 -3.41 13.47 10.69
CA ASP A 75 -4.73 12.85 10.63
C ASP A 75 -4.62 11.53 9.84
N ALA A 76 -4.38 10.44 10.56
CA ALA A 76 -4.12 9.14 9.96
C ALA A 76 -5.31 8.63 9.13
N ASP A 77 -6.52 8.84 9.62
CA ASP A 77 -7.70 8.38 8.90
C ASP A 77 -7.86 9.11 7.57
N ARG A 78 -7.68 10.42 7.58
CA ARG A 78 -7.78 11.21 6.36
C ARG A 78 -6.71 10.82 5.35
N ILE A 79 -5.49 10.62 5.83
CA ILE A 79 -4.38 10.23 4.95
C ILE A 79 -4.63 8.84 4.39
N THR A 80 -5.08 7.91 5.22
CA THR A 80 -5.42 6.55 4.77
C THR A 80 -6.51 6.59 3.71
N GLU A 81 -7.56 7.36 3.93
CA GLU A 81 -8.65 7.48 2.94
C GLU A 81 -8.15 8.07 1.63
N ALA A 82 -7.29 9.07 1.69
CA ALA A 82 -6.72 9.68 0.49
C ALA A 82 -5.84 8.68 -0.28
N LEU A 83 -5.00 7.94 0.42
CA LEU A 83 -4.14 6.93 -0.20
C LEU A 83 -4.97 5.81 -0.82
N LEU A 84 -5.92 5.28 -0.09
CA LEU A 84 -6.79 4.21 -0.60
C LEU A 84 -7.61 4.67 -1.79
N GLY A 85 -8.14 5.88 -1.73
CA GLY A 85 -8.90 6.43 -2.85
C GLY A 85 -8.08 6.50 -4.13
N GLU A 86 -6.83 6.95 -4.03
CA GLU A 86 -5.96 7.03 -5.19
C GLU A 86 -5.54 5.65 -5.69
N LEU A 87 -5.26 4.71 -4.78
CA LEU A 87 -4.93 3.35 -5.18
C LEU A 87 -6.11 2.69 -5.89
N LEU A 88 -7.31 2.86 -5.37
CA LEU A 88 -8.51 2.29 -5.99
C LEU A 88 -8.75 2.88 -7.38
N ARG A 89 -8.55 4.19 -7.53
CA ARG A 89 -8.67 4.83 -8.83
C ARG A 89 -7.65 4.28 -9.82
N SER A 90 -6.41 4.13 -9.38
CA SER A 90 -5.34 3.56 -10.21
C SER A 90 -5.65 2.12 -10.58
N ALA A 91 -6.12 1.33 -9.62
CA ALA A 91 -6.47 -0.06 -9.86
C ALA A 91 -7.57 -0.18 -10.92
N GLY A 92 -8.61 0.66 -10.82
CA GLY A 92 -9.66 0.68 -11.81
C GLY A 92 -9.16 1.04 -13.20
N ASN A 93 -8.28 2.02 -13.29
CA ASN A 93 -7.70 2.42 -14.56
C ASN A 93 -6.82 1.33 -15.18
N LYS A 94 -6.26 0.47 -14.36
CA LYS A 94 -5.40 -0.63 -14.82
C LYS A 94 -6.16 -1.94 -15.03
N GLY A 95 -7.47 -1.91 -14.89
CA GLY A 95 -8.30 -3.08 -15.15
C GLY A 95 -8.33 -4.11 -14.04
N CYS A 96 -8.07 -3.70 -12.81
CA CYS A 96 -8.20 -4.61 -11.67
C CYS A 96 -9.66 -4.88 -11.37
N ALA A 97 -10.01 -6.15 -11.26
CA ALA A 97 -11.36 -6.56 -10.85
C ALA A 97 -11.51 -6.46 -9.33
N VAL A 98 -10.43 -6.68 -8.60
CA VAL A 98 -10.44 -6.73 -7.14
C VAL A 98 -9.15 -6.10 -6.62
N VAL A 99 -9.24 -5.46 -5.48
CA VAL A 99 -8.08 -5.00 -4.72
C VAL A 99 -8.08 -5.70 -3.37
N GLU A 100 -6.97 -6.34 -3.05
CA GLU A 100 -6.80 -7.11 -1.82
C GLU A 100 -5.77 -6.46 -0.91
N ALA A 101 -5.90 -6.70 0.38
CA ALA A 101 -4.94 -6.23 1.36
C ALA A 101 -5.02 -7.13 2.59
N ILE A 102 -3.98 -7.08 3.41
CA ILE A 102 -4.01 -7.73 4.71
C ILE A 102 -4.86 -6.88 5.65
N ARG A 103 -5.76 -7.52 6.36
CA ARG A 103 -6.63 -6.83 7.31
C ARG A 103 -5.79 -6.14 8.38
N PRO A 104 -5.98 -4.83 8.62
CA PRO A 104 -5.33 -4.18 9.75
C PRO A 104 -5.74 -4.79 11.09
N ASP A 105 -4.79 -4.86 12.02
CA ASP A 105 -5.08 -5.41 13.35
C ASP A 105 -5.88 -4.46 14.22
N ASP A 106 -5.69 -3.16 14.03
CA ASP A 106 -6.38 -2.15 14.82
C ASP A 106 -7.80 -1.97 14.28
N ASP A 107 -8.79 -2.09 15.15
CA ASP A 107 -10.18 -2.00 14.74
C ASP A 107 -10.56 -0.61 14.24
N THR A 108 -9.95 0.43 14.78
CA THR A 108 -10.19 1.79 14.30
C THR A 108 -9.67 1.98 12.87
N VAL A 109 -8.50 1.45 12.61
CA VAL A 109 -7.91 1.48 11.27
C VAL A 109 -8.76 0.65 10.31
N PHE A 110 -9.19 -0.53 10.74
CA PHE A 110 -10.05 -1.37 9.92
C PHE A 110 -11.37 -0.67 9.58
N ALA A 111 -11.95 0.04 10.53
CA ALA A 111 -13.17 0.80 10.27
C ALA A 111 -12.96 1.86 9.17
N CYS A 112 -11.79 2.48 9.15
CA CYS A 112 -11.43 3.40 8.07
C CYS A 112 -11.42 2.71 6.71
N TRP A 113 -10.83 1.52 6.64
CA TRP A 113 -10.80 0.74 5.40
C TRP A 113 -12.21 0.31 4.98
N GLU A 114 -13.06 -0.06 5.94
CA GLU A 114 -14.45 -0.41 5.64
C GLU A 114 -15.21 0.76 5.01
N ARG A 115 -14.96 1.97 5.49
CA ARG A 115 -15.59 3.16 4.89
C ARG A 115 -15.18 3.34 3.44
N MET A 116 -14.02 2.82 3.05
CA MET A 116 -13.53 2.87 1.67
C MET A 116 -13.97 1.65 0.85
N GLY A 117 -14.84 0.82 1.40
CA GLY A 117 -15.43 -0.29 0.66
C GLY A 117 -14.73 -1.63 0.85
N PHE A 118 -13.73 -1.72 1.71
CA PHE A 118 -13.06 -2.98 1.98
C PHE A 118 -13.86 -3.83 2.96
N GLY A 119 -13.81 -5.12 2.79
CA GLY A 119 -14.44 -6.07 3.68
C GLY A 119 -13.63 -7.36 3.71
N GLU A 120 -13.90 -8.19 4.68
CA GLU A 120 -13.23 -9.47 4.79
C GLU A 120 -13.65 -10.39 3.65
N ALA A 121 -12.66 -11.03 3.02
CA ALA A 121 -12.87 -11.82 1.82
C ALA A 121 -12.61 -13.31 2.03
N GLY A 122 -12.71 -13.78 3.25
CA GLY A 122 -12.53 -15.19 3.58
C GLY A 122 -11.09 -15.55 3.95
N PRO A 123 -10.87 -16.81 4.30
CA PRO A 123 -9.57 -17.25 4.75
C PRO A 123 -8.56 -17.36 3.61
N ARG A 124 -7.32 -17.04 3.93
CA ARG A 124 -6.19 -17.19 3.01
C ARG A 124 -5.27 -18.27 3.52
N MET A 125 -4.63 -18.96 2.58
CA MET A 125 -3.59 -19.92 2.91
C MET A 125 -2.25 -19.35 2.47
N GLN A 126 -1.23 -19.63 3.24
CA GLN A 126 0.11 -19.15 2.97
C GLN A 126 1.14 -20.21 3.35
N ARG A 127 2.15 -20.33 2.55
CA ARG A 127 3.32 -21.12 2.89
C ARG A 127 4.56 -20.30 2.55
N ILE A 128 5.48 -20.26 3.50
CA ILE A 128 6.75 -19.60 3.27
C ILE A 128 7.66 -20.52 2.48
N VAL A 129 8.22 -20.01 1.41
CA VAL A 129 9.18 -20.72 0.58
C VAL A 129 10.53 -20.01 0.74
N THR A 130 11.52 -20.77 1.18
CA THR A 130 12.85 -20.21 1.39
C THR A 130 13.70 -20.49 0.17
N ALA A 131 14.28 -19.44 -0.40
CA ALA A 131 15.21 -19.59 -1.51
C ALA A 131 16.53 -20.20 -1.03
N ALA A 132 17.25 -20.85 -1.93
CA ALA A 132 18.56 -21.42 -1.59
C ALA A 132 19.48 -20.33 -1.08
N GLY A 133 20.14 -20.57 0.06
CA GLY A 133 21.03 -19.60 0.68
C GLY A 133 20.37 -18.56 1.55
N ALA A 134 19.06 -18.52 1.59
CA ALA A 134 18.34 -17.60 2.46
C ALA A 134 18.13 -18.21 3.84
N THR A 135 18.15 -17.37 4.87
CA THR A 135 17.85 -17.80 6.22
C THR A 135 16.34 -17.96 6.36
N ALA A 136 15.92 -19.15 6.72
CA ALA A 136 14.51 -19.40 6.96
C ALA A 136 14.06 -18.69 8.24
N ARG A 137 12.97 -17.95 8.16
CA ARG A 137 12.33 -17.38 9.33
C ARG A 137 11.01 -18.07 9.55
N GLN A 138 10.81 -18.54 10.75
CA GLN A 138 9.54 -19.14 11.09
C GLN A 138 8.51 -18.04 11.26
N PRO A 139 7.34 -18.17 10.64
CA PRO A 139 6.24 -17.28 10.95
C PRO A 139 5.81 -17.53 12.40
N SER A 140 5.65 -16.48 13.12
CA SER A 140 5.18 -16.58 14.48
C SER A 140 3.65 -16.66 14.53
#